data_75ce2e3f20cbd1108d2d464b1a06ffe5
#
_entry.id   75ce2e3f20cbd1108d2d464b1a06ffe5
#
_cell.length_a   1.000
_cell.length_b   1.000
_cell.length_c   1.000
_cell.angle_alpha   90.00
_cell.angle_beta   90.00
_cell.angle_gamma   90.00
#
_symmetry.space_group_name_H-M   'P 1'
#
loop_
_entity.id
_entity.type
_entity.pdbx_description
1 polymer ?
#
loop_
_entity_poly.entity_id
_entity_poly.type
_entity_poly.pdbx_seq_one_letter_code
_entity_poly.pdbx_strand_id
1 'polypeptide(L)'
;MRTIAQTTAGFAGADLENLVNEAALLAARVGKKAITRKEIEEASIKVVAGPEKKSHVVTEKEKRLTAYHEGGHAITGYFCPTHDPVHQISIIPRGQAGGYTMYLPDKDPSYVTKGAMQENIICLLGGRVAEQLILDDISTGASNDLERATQTARAMVTRYGFSDRLGPVVYGTDQNQTFLGRDLGQGRGYSEEVASEIDHEIRDIVDEAYEAARRILSEHLPELHKLAAALIQREKLSGEEFRTIMEGGELPPLEADAPAAPAETNAPAENTEETAEAAESAENAEAAESAETAESAEAAESVQPGETEPASTDDEPKGE
;
A
#
# COMPACT_ATOMS: atom_id res chain seq x y z
N MET A 1 -13.00 -16.22 10.49
CA MET A 1 -12.05 -15.70 11.51
C MET A 1 -10.60 -15.81 11.06
N ARG A 2 -10.09 -16.98 10.60
CA ARG A 2 -8.70 -17.14 10.18
C ARG A 2 -8.28 -16.13 9.10
N THR A 3 -9.05 -15.99 8.02
CA THR A 3 -8.80 -15.04 6.94
C THR A 3 -8.69 -13.60 7.44
N ILE A 4 -9.58 -13.18 8.36
CA ILE A 4 -9.55 -11.83 8.94
C ILE A 4 -8.24 -11.62 9.72
N ALA A 5 -7.84 -12.59 10.54
CA ALA A 5 -6.59 -12.51 11.29
C ALA A 5 -5.36 -12.41 10.35
N GLN A 6 -5.40 -13.11 9.22
CA GLN A 6 -4.34 -13.03 8.21
C GLN A 6 -4.31 -11.67 7.49
N THR A 7 -5.47 -11.11 7.12
CA THR A 7 -5.55 -9.78 6.46
C THR A 7 -5.24 -8.63 7.41
N THR A 8 -5.26 -8.85 8.70
CA THR A 8 -4.96 -7.83 9.73
C THR A 8 -3.62 -8.06 10.43
N ALA A 9 -2.77 -8.91 9.87
CA ALA A 9 -1.41 -9.09 10.38
C ALA A 9 -0.67 -7.75 10.40
N GLY A 10 -0.09 -7.39 11.54
CA GLY A 10 0.59 -6.10 11.73
C GLY A 10 -0.32 -4.91 12.08
N PHE A 11 -1.65 -5.08 12.14
CA PHE A 11 -2.55 -4.00 12.58
C PHE A 11 -2.43 -3.75 14.07
N ALA A 12 -2.37 -2.47 14.45
CA ALA A 12 -2.53 -2.03 15.82
C ALA A 12 -4.01 -2.01 16.23
N GLY A 13 -4.29 -1.83 17.53
CA GLY A 13 -5.66 -1.75 18.03
C GLY A 13 -6.50 -0.67 17.35
N ALA A 14 -5.90 0.49 17.05
CA ALA A 14 -6.55 1.59 16.32
C ALA A 14 -6.91 1.21 14.87
N ASP A 15 -6.06 0.44 14.20
CA ASP A 15 -6.34 -0.03 12.83
C ASP A 15 -7.51 -1.02 12.82
N LEU A 16 -7.58 -1.90 13.83
CA LEU A 16 -8.69 -2.84 13.99
C LEU A 16 -10.01 -2.13 14.30
N GLU A 17 -9.99 -1.08 15.13
CA GLU A 17 -11.15 -0.23 15.39
C GLU A 17 -11.63 0.44 14.11
N ASN A 18 -10.72 1.06 13.36
CA ASN A 18 -11.02 1.67 12.06
C ASN A 18 -11.60 0.65 11.08
N LEU A 19 -11.02 -0.56 11.00
CA LEU A 19 -11.52 -1.64 10.17
C LEU A 19 -12.98 -2.01 10.48
N VAL A 20 -13.31 -2.19 11.77
CA VAL A 20 -14.67 -2.55 12.20
C VAL A 20 -15.64 -1.40 11.90
N ASN A 21 -15.24 -0.15 12.15
CA ASN A 21 -16.04 1.02 11.83
C ASN A 21 -16.33 1.13 10.33
N GLU A 22 -15.31 0.95 9.48
CA GLU A 22 -15.48 0.94 8.02
C GLU A 22 -16.38 -0.21 7.54
N ALA A 23 -16.27 -1.39 8.14
CA ALA A 23 -17.16 -2.51 7.83
C ALA A 23 -18.62 -2.22 8.21
N ALA A 24 -18.83 -1.53 9.35
CA ALA A 24 -20.17 -1.11 9.77
C ALA A 24 -20.76 -0.08 8.80
N LEU A 25 -19.97 0.89 8.35
CA LEU A 25 -20.39 1.88 7.36
C LEU A 25 -20.74 1.24 6.01
N LEU A 26 -19.95 0.23 5.58
CA LEU A 26 -20.25 -0.53 4.36
C LEU A 26 -21.57 -1.32 4.49
N ALA A 27 -21.81 -1.99 5.63
CA ALA A 27 -23.05 -2.69 5.91
C ALA A 27 -24.26 -1.74 5.90
N ALA A 28 -24.14 -0.58 6.55
CA ALA A 28 -25.18 0.42 6.60
C ALA A 28 -25.54 0.98 5.21
N ARG A 29 -24.57 1.23 4.35
CA ARG A 29 -24.79 1.71 2.96
C ARG A 29 -25.64 0.77 2.11
N VAL A 30 -25.57 -0.53 2.36
CA VAL A 30 -26.37 -1.55 1.66
C VAL A 30 -27.58 -2.01 2.45
N GLY A 31 -27.96 -1.27 3.50
CA GLY A 31 -29.16 -1.53 4.31
C GLY A 31 -29.10 -2.80 5.16
N LYS A 32 -27.92 -3.37 5.41
CA LYS A 32 -27.76 -4.54 6.27
C LYS A 32 -27.81 -4.17 7.74
N LYS A 33 -28.43 -5.03 8.56
CA LYS A 33 -28.53 -4.86 10.02
C LYS A 33 -27.34 -5.46 10.78
N ALA A 34 -26.45 -6.18 10.09
CA ALA A 34 -25.26 -6.82 10.67
C ALA A 34 -24.09 -6.82 9.69
N ILE A 35 -22.89 -6.73 10.23
CA ILE A 35 -21.66 -6.85 9.47
C ILE A 35 -21.45 -8.31 9.12
N THR A 36 -21.21 -8.62 7.84
CA THR A 36 -20.87 -9.96 7.38
C THR A 36 -19.37 -10.02 7.02
N ARG A 37 -18.90 -11.23 6.73
CA ARG A 37 -17.51 -11.44 6.29
C ARG A 37 -17.15 -10.58 5.08
N LYS A 38 -18.08 -10.38 4.14
CA LYS A 38 -17.87 -9.58 2.93
C LYS A 38 -17.56 -8.14 3.24
N GLU A 39 -18.26 -7.51 4.18
CA GLU A 39 -18.00 -6.13 4.57
C GLU A 39 -16.65 -5.99 5.29
N ILE A 40 -16.25 -6.98 6.09
CA ILE A 40 -14.93 -6.96 6.74
C ILE A 40 -13.81 -7.10 5.72
N GLU A 41 -13.94 -8.01 4.75
CA GLU A 41 -12.94 -8.18 3.67
C GLU A 41 -12.80 -6.91 2.84
N GLU A 42 -13.92 -6.30 2.42
CA GLU A 42 -13.90 -5.03 1.68
C GLU A 42 -13.34 -3.86 2.52
N ALA A 43 -13.67 -3.80 3.81
CA ALA A 43 -13.11 -2.80 4.72
C ALA A 43 -11.60 -2.99 4.91
N SER A 44 -11.11 -4.24 5.00
CA SER A 44 -9.68 -4.52 5.08
C SER A 44 -8.94 -3.98 3.85
N ILE A 45 -9.48 -4.23 2.66
CA ILE A 45 -8.92 -3.71 1.42
C ILE A 45 -8.96 -2.18 1.39
N LYS A 46 -10.06 -1.57 1.85
CA LYS A 46 -10.22 -0.11 1.91
C LYS A 46 -9.21 0.54 2.86
N VAL A 47 -8.93 -0.07 4.00
CA VAL A 47 -7.94 0.44 4.97
C VAL A 47 -6.51 0.35 4.41
N VAL A 48 -6.17 -0.73 3.71
CA VAL A 48 -4.83 -0.96 3.17
C VAL A 48 -4.59 -0.21 1.84
N ALA A 49 -5.51 -0.35 0.88
CA ALA A 49 -5.35 0.15 -0.50
C ALA A 49 -6.13 1.46 -0.77
N GLY A 50 -6.93 1.91 0.18
CA GLY A 50 -7.78 3.10 0.01
C GLY A 50 -9.15 2.82 -0.63
N PRO A 51 -10.00 3.86 -0.73
CA PRO A 51 -11.34 3.74 -1.33
C PRO A 51 -11.27 3.55 -2.85
N GLU A 52 -12.24 2.83 -3.40
CA GLU A 52 -12.41 2.71 -4.86
C GLU A 52 -12.72 4.07 -5.50
N LYS A 53 -12.03 4.39 -6.60
CA LYS A 53 -12.28 5.59 -7.41
C LYS A 53 -13.35 5.32 -8.46
N LYS A 54 -14.62 5.38 -8.07
CA LYS A 54 -15.76 5.12 -8.97
C LYS A 54 -15.99 6.17 -10.07
N SER A 55 -15.42 7.37 -9.91
CA SER A 55 -15.56 8.47 -10.86
C SER A 55 -14.43 8.55 -11.90
N HIS A 56 -13.41 7.70 -11.79
CA HIS A 56 -12.30 7.67 -12.73
C HIS A 56 -12.70 6.85 -13.96
N VAL A 57 -12.72 7.50 -15.12
CA VAL A 57 -12.94 6.80 -16.41
C VAL A 57 -11.61 6.22 -16.84
N VAL A 58 -11.48 4.91 -16.69
CA VAL A 58 -10.29 4.15 -17.11
C VAL A 58 -10.41 3.83 -18.59
N THR A 59 -9.41 4.19 -19.39
CA THR A 59 -9.38 3.83 -20.82
C THR A 59 -9.03 2.35 -21.00
N GLU A 60 -9.41 1.77 -22.15
CA GLU A 60 -9.05 0.38 -22.49
C GLU A 60 -7.53 0.15 -22.51
N LYS A 61 -6.76 1.18 -22.90
CA LYS A 61 -5.30 1.14 -22.86
C LYS A 61 -4.79 1.03 -21.41
N GLU A 62 -5.34 1.82 -20.49
CA GLU A 62 -4.99 1.78 -19.06
C GLU A 62 -5.44 0.48 -18.42
N LYS A 63 -6.65 -0.02 -18.71
CA LYS A 63 -7.10 -1.34 -18.23
C LYS A 63 -6.14 -2.45 -18.65
N ARG A 64 -5.73 -2.43 -19.92
CA ARG A 64 -4.79 -3.41 -20.43
C ARG A 64 -3.42 -3.30 -19.73
N LEU A 65 -2.89 -2.08 -19.59
CA LEU A 65 -1.63 -1.84 -18.90
C LEU A 65 -1.68 -2.38 -17.47
N THR A 66 -2.70 -1.98 -16.71
CA THR A 66 -2.87 -2.43 -15.31
C THR A 66 -3.04 -3.95 -15.22
N ALA A 67 -3.80 -4.56 -16.13
CA ALA A 67 -4.02 -6.00 -16.13
C ALA A 67 -2.72 -6.80 -16.33
N TYR A 68 -1.84 -6.36 -17.22
CA TYR A 68 -0.52 -6.98 -17.39
C TYR A 68 0.42 -6.69 -16.25
N HIS A 69 0.40 -5.49 -15.71
CA HIS A 69 1.19 -5.09 -14.55
C HIS A 69 0.86 -5.95 -13.32
N GLU A 70 -0.41 -5.99 -12.91
CA GLU A 70 -0.87 -6.81 -11.78
C GLU A 70 -0.70 -8.30 -12.06
N GLY A 71 -0.94 -8.73 -13.31
CA GLY A 71 -0.66 -10.11 -13.73
C GLY A 71 0.81 -10.47 -13.60
N GLY A 72 1.72 -9.53 -13.88
CA GLY A 72 3.15 -9.71 -13.70
C GLY A 72 3.53 -9.98 -12.25
N HIS A 73 3.03 -9.17 -11.31
CA HIS A 73 3.21 -9.40 -9.88
C HIS A 73 2.67 -10.76 -9.44
N ALA A 74 1.44 -11.09 -9.85
CA ALA A 74 0.79 -12.33 -9.45
C ALA A 74 1.55 -13.58 -9.92
N ILE A 75 2.00 -13.61 -11.19
CA ILE A 75 2.72 -14.76 -11.74
C ILE A 75 4.11 -14.88 -11.13
N THR A 76 4.88 -13.80 -11.02
CA THR A 76 6.20 -13.87 -10.38
C THR A 76 6.09 -14.34 -8.93
N GLY A 77 5.10 -13.82 -8.17
CA GLY A 77 4.85 -14.29 -6.81
C GLY A 77 4.45 -15.76 -6.72
N TYR A 78 3.68 -16.28 -7.69
CA TYR A 78 3.26 -17.68 -7.73
C TYR A 78 4.43 -18.65 -7.91
N PHE A 79 5.45 -18.27 -8.70
CA PHE A 79 6.64 -19.08 -8.95
C PHE A 79 7.79 -18.83 -7.97
N CYS A 80 7.61 -17.95 -6.98
CA CYS A 80 8.54 -17.72 -5.88
C CYS A 80 8.14 -18.57 -4.67
N PRO A 81 8.90 -19.63 -4.31
CA PRO A 81 8.48 -20.64 -3.31
C PRO A 81 8.25 -20.10 -1.90
N THR A 82 8.94 -19.00 -1.52
CA THR A 82 8.83 -18.43 -0.18
C THR A 82 7.88 -17.23 -0.14
N HIS A 83 7.35 -16.83 -1.30
CA HIS A 83 6.41 -15.72 -1.39
C HIS A 83 5.01 -16.13 -0.93
N ASP A 84 4.28 -15.20 -0.33
CA ASP A 84 2.90 -15.44 0.12
C ASP A 84 1.96 -15.67 -1.08
N PRO A 85 0.92 -16.51 -0.92
CA PRO A 85 -0.01 -16.78 -1.99
C PRO A 85 -0.87 -15.56 -2.32
N VAL A 86 -1.22 -15.44 -3.60
CA VAL A 86 -2.14 -14.43 -4.09
C VAL A 86 -3.52 -14.64 -3.48
N HIS A 87 -4.06 -13.62 -2.85
CA HIS A 87 -5.40 -13.58 -2.28
C HIS A 87 -6.42 -12.96 -3.23
N GLN A 88 -6.05 -11.84 -3.83
CA GLN A 88 -6.90 -11.11 -4.77
C GLN A 88 -6.05 -10.27 -5.72
N ILE A 89 -6.51 -10.17 -6.98
CA ILE A 89 -5.97 -9.25 -7.98
C ILE A 89 -7.10 -8.34 -8.43
N SER A 90 -6.85 -7.05 -8.56
CA SER A 90 -7.85 -6.09 -9.04
C SER A 90 -7.21 -5.00 -9.91
N ILE A 91 -7.89 -4.66 -11.01
CA ILE A 91 -7.52 -3.55 -11.87
C ILE A 91 -8.44 -2.33 -11.65
N ILE A 92 -9.24 -2.33 -10.58
CA ILE A 92 -10.05 -1.19 -10.21
C ILE A 92 -9.19 -0.21 -9.42
N PRO A 93 -9.09 1.06 -9.87
CA PRO A 93 -8.26 2.05 -9.19
C PRO A 93 -8.70 2.31 -7.75
N ARG A 94 -7.72 2.31 -6.82
CA ARG A 94 -7.91 2.63 -5.40
C ARG A 94 -6.84 3.60 -4.92
N GLY A 95 -7.21 4.56 -4.10
CA GLY A 95 -6.24 5.52 -3.56
C GLY A 95 -5.40 6.15 -4.66
N GLN A 96 -4.10 5.91 -4.67
CA GLN A 96 -3.16 6.35 -5.71
C GLN A 96 -2.79 5.26 -6.73
N ALA A 97 -3.21 4.00 -6.48
CA ALA A 97 -2.90 2.87 -7.32
C ALA A 97 -3.92 2.67 -8.45
N GLY A 98 -3.45 2.26 -9.64
CA GLY A 98 -4.28 1.88 -10.78
C GLY A 98 -4.94 0.52 -10.60
N GLY A 99 -4.29 -0.38 -9.86
CA GLY A 99 -4.73 -1.70 -9.46
C GLY A 99 -4.03 -2.15 -8.19
N TYR A 100 -4.18 -3.41 -7.82
CA TYR A 100 -3.42 -4.02 -6.75
C TYR A 100 -3.42 -5.55 -6.85
N THR A 101 -2.33 -6.15 -6.43
CA THR A 101 -2.21 -7.57 -6.18
C THR A 101 -1.98 -7.79 -4.68
N MET A 102 -2.94 -8.42 -4.02
CA MET A 102 -2.91 -8.66 -2.58
C MET A 102 -2.43 -10.09 -2.31
N TYR A 103 -1.46 -10.20 -1.43
CA TYR A 103 -0.95 -11.46 -0.91
C TYR A 103 -1.41 -11.67 0.52
N LEU A 104 -1.61 -12.91 0.92
CA LEU A 104 -2.07 -13.24 2.25
C LEU A 104 -1.10 -14.24 2.89
N PRO A 105 -0.42 -13.87 3.97
CA PRO A 105 0.54 -14.74 4.61
C PRO A 105 -0.13 -16.01 5.15
N ASP A 106 0.38 -17.15 4.74
CA ASP A 106 -0.05 -18.45 5.28
C ASP A 106 0.53 -18.69 6.67
N LYS A 107 1.67 -18.12 6.94
CA LYS A 107 2.43 -18.23 8.20
C LYS A 107 2.85 -16.84 8.65
N ASP A 108 3.02 -16.67 9.94
CA ASP A 108 3.60 -15.47 10.53
C ASP A 108 5.07 -15.77 10.91
N PRO A 109 6.01 -15.62 9.96
CA PRO A 109 7.40 -15.96 10.21
C PRO A 109 8.05 -14.92 11.11
N SER A 110 8.72 -15.38 12.18
CA SER A 110 9.48 -14.49 13.05
C SER A 110 10.75 -13.92 12.40
N TYR A 111 11.20 -14.52 11.28
CA TYR A 111 12.42 -14.14 10.57
C TYR A 111 12.19 -14.18 9.06
N VAL A 112 12.80 -13.23 8.35
CA VAL A 112 12.83 -13.18 6.89
C VAL A 112 14.22 -13.58 6.42
N THR A 113 14.32 -14.54 5.50
CA THR A 113 15.61 -15.02 4.97
C THR A 113 16.11 -14.16 3.80
N LYS A 114 17.42 -14.26 3.46
CA LYS A 114 18.01 -13.62 2.27
C LYS A 114 17.21 -14.00 1.01
N GLY A 115 16.91 -15.29 0.83
CA GLY A 115 16.15 -15.78 -0.33
C GLY A 115 14.73 -15.21 -0.40
N ALA A 116 14.01 -15.13 0.75
CA ALA A 116 12.67 -14.54 0.78
C ALA A 116 12.69 -13.04 0.43
N MET A 117 13.72 -12.29 0.83
CA MET A 117 13.88 -10.89 0.43
C MET A 117 14.16 -10.76 -1.07
N GLN A 118 15.00 -11.65 -1.64
CA GLN A 118 15.25 -11.69 -3.08
C GLN A 118 13.97 -12.02 -3.87
N GLU A 119 13.21 -13.01 -3.45
CA GLU A 119 11.92 -13.35 -4.07
C GLU A 119 10.90 -12.21 -3.99
N ASN A 120 10.89 -11.47 -2.87
CA ASN A 120 10.06 -10.26 -2.75
C ASN A 120 10.46 -9.19 -3.78
N ILE A 121 11.77 -8.97 -4.02
CA ILE A 121 12.24 -8.04 -5.05
C ILE A 121 11.82 -8.53 -6.45
N ILE A 122 11.95 -9.83 -6.75
CA ILE A 122 11.49 -10.43 -8.02
C ILE A 122 10.00 -10.14 -8.23
N CYS A 123 9.19 -10.33 -7.20
CA CYS A 123 7.75 -10.07 -7.25
C CYS A 123 7.44 -8.59 -7.50
N LEU A 124 8.12 -7.67 -6.78
CA LEU A 124 7.96 -6.22 -6.97
C LEU A 124 8.32 -5.77 -8.39
N LEU A 125 9.30 -6.39 -9.02
CA LEU A 125 9.70 -6.07 -10.40
C LEU A 125 8.80 -6.70 -11.46
N GLY A 126 7.97 -7.68 -11.10
CA GLY A 126 7.11 -8.44 -12.01
C GLY A 126 6.19 -7.58 -12.86
N GLY A 127 5.55 -6.55 -12.27
CA GLY A 127 4.69 -5.62 -12.99
C GLY A 127 5.42 -4.85 -14.09
N ARG A 128 6.57 -4.29 -13.76
CA ARG A 128 7.43 -3.56 -14.69
C ARG A 128 7.94 -4.43 -15.84
N VAL A 129 8.34 -5.65 -15.52
CA VAL A 129 8.83 -6.62 -16.52
C VAL A 129 7.69 -7.06 -17.45
N ALA A 130 6.48 -7.27 -16.93
CA ALA A 130 5.31 -7.59 -17.76
C ALA A 130 4.97 -6.47 -18.74
N GLU A 131 5.00 -5.20 -18.30
CA GLU A 131 4.83 -4.05 -19.18
C GLU A 131 5.84 -4.08 -20.34
N GLN A 132 7.12 -4.26 -20.03
CA GLN A 132 8.19 -4.26 -21.03
C GLN A 132 8.09 -5.43 -22.02
N LEU A 133 7.67 -6.61 -21.57
CA LEU A 133 7.56 -7.79 -22.42
C LEU A 133 6.37 -7.69 -23.41
N ILE A 134 5.30 -7.01 -23.03
CA ILE A 134 4.00 -7.10 -23.74
C ILE A 134 3.60 -5.80 -24.42
N LEU A 135 3.97 -4.65 -23.85
CA LEU A 135 3.43 -3.35 -24.27
C LEU A 135 4.42 -2.53 -25.10
N ASP A 136 5.63 -2.99 -25.32
CA ASP A 136 6.73 -2.28 -25.99
C ASP A 136 7.05 -0.89 -25.40
N ASP A 137 6.45 -0.57 -24.23
CA ASP A 137 6.59 0.68 -23.53
C ASP A 137 6.44 0.43 -22.02
N ILE A 138 6.93 1.35 -21.23
CA ILE A 138 6.97 1.25 -19.77
C ILE A 138 6.32 2.48 -19.17
N SER A 139 5.57 2.28 -18.09
CA SER A 139 4.84 3.33 -17.42
C SER A 139 5.52 3.82 -16.14
N THR A 140 5.06 4.94 -15.62
CA THR A 140 5.41 5.43 -14.29
C THR A 140 4.70 4.68 -13.17
N GLY A 141 3.77 3.77 -13.49
CA GLY A 141 2.98 3.00 -12.53
C GLY A 141 3.83 2.17 -11.59
N ALA A 142 4.95 1.63 -12.10
CA ALA A 142 5.90 0.84 -11.32
C ALA A 142 6.83 1.65 -10.38
N SER A 143 6.62 2.96 -10.21
CA SER A 143 7.54 3.80 -9.40
C SER A 143 7.64 3.36 -7.93
N ASN A 144 6.53 3.02 -7.31
CA ASN A 144 6.50 2.54 -5.93
C ASN A 144 7.17 1.16 -5.78
N ASP A 145 6.97 0.28 -6.75
CA ASP A 145 7.57 -1.06 -6.75
C ASP A 145 9.09 -0.99 -6.89
N LEU A 146 9.57 -0.12 -7.78
CA LEU A 146 11.00 0.14 -7.93
C LEU A 146 11.61 0.75 -6.66
N GLU A 147 10.91 1.68 -6.01
CA GLU A 147 11.35 2.26 -4.75
C GLU A 147 11.45 1.18 -3.66
N ARG A 148 10.42 0.38 -3.47
CA ARG A 148 10.39 -0.71 -2.50
C ARG A 148 11.44 -1.78 -2.78
N ALA A 149 11.62 -2.16 -4.03
CA ALA A 149 12.66 -3.10 -4.47
C ALA A 149 14.06 -2.58 -4.11
N THR A 150 14.33 -1.30 -4.42
CA THR A 150 15.61 -0.65 -4.11
C THR A 150 15.83 -0.53 -2.60
N GLN A 151 14.81 -0.15 -1.83
CA GLN A 151 14.89 -0.08 -0.37
C GLN A 151 15.16 -1.43 0.26
N THR A 152 14.52 -2.50 -0.25
CA THR A 152 14.75 -3.88 0.20
C THR A 152 16.17 -4.33 -0.10
N ALA A 153 16.66 -4.13 -1.32
CA ALA A 153 18.05 -4.43 -1.71
C ALA A 153 19.06 -3.66 -0.85
N ARG A 154 18.81 -2.36 -0.61
CA ARG A 154 19.64 -1.54 0.28
C ARG A 154 19.65 -2.08 1.71
N ALA A 155 18.51 -2.47 2.26
CA ALA A 155 18.43 -3.06 3.60
C ALA A 155 19.18 -4.40 3.67
N MET A 156 19.12 -5.24 2.62
CA MET A 156 19.88 -6.49 2.53
C MET A 156 21.40 -6.24 2.66
N VAL A 157 21.91 -5.24 1.97
CA VAL A 157 23.33 -4.90 1.95
C VAL A 157 23.75 -4.18 3.23
N THR A 158 23.03 -3.12 3.62
CA THR A 158 23.52 -2.20 4.66
C THR A 158 23.08 -2.56 6.07
N ARG A 159 21.89 -3.17 6.22
CA ARG A 159 21.30 -3.46 7.53
C ARG A 159 21.47 -4.91 7.96
N TYR A 160 21.33 -5.85 7.02
CA TYR A 160 21.32 -7.27 7.33
C TYR A 160 22.64 -7.97 7.01
N GLY A 161 23.59 -7.30 6.34
CA GLY A 161 24.89 -7.85 5.99
C GLY A 161 24.78 -9.07 5.06
N PHE A 162 23.86 -9.03 4.09
CA PHE A 162 23.62 -10.13 3.14
C PHE A 162 24.46 -10.05 1.87
N SER A 163 25.39 -9.10 1.79
CA SER A 163 26.36 -9.02 0.70
C SER A 163 27.54 -9.95 0.96
N ASP A 164 27.91 -10.72 -0.06
CA ASP A 164 29.08 -11.61 0.03
C ASP A 164 30.39 -10.81 -0.14
N ARG A 165 30.36 -9.65 -0.81
CA ARG A 165 31.53 -8.77 -1.00
C ARG A 165 31.82 -7.92 0.23
N LEU A 166 30.78 -7.32 0.81
CA LEU A 166 30.90 -6.43 1.96
C LEU A 166 30.90 -7.18 3.29
N GLY A 167 30.52 -8.46 3.29
CA GLY A 167 30.47 -9.32 4.46
C GLY A 167 29.33 -8.98 5.44
N PRO A 168 29.27 -9.65 6.59
CA PRO A 168 28.22 -9.47 7.59
C PRO A 168 28.47 -8.21 8.46
N VAL A 169 28.50 -7.07 7.83
CA VAL A 169 28.76 -5.76 8.46
C VAL A 169 27.54 -4.85 8.27
N VAL A 170 27.22 -4.07 9.30
CA VAL A 170 26.15 -3.06 9.22
C VAL A 170 26.79 -1.72 8.80
N TYR A 171 26.29 -1.19 7.69
CA TYR A 171 26.71 0.10 7.15
C TYR A 171 25.60 1.13 7.33
N GLY A 172 25.90 2.23 7.98
CA GLY A 172 24.97 3.34 8.19
C GLY A 172 24.83 3.69 9.66
N THR A 173 24.63 4.96 9.92
CA THR A 173 24.20 5.46 11.23
C THR A 173 22.68 5.32 11.32
N ASP A 174 22.17 4.92 12.48
CA ASP A 174 20.74 4.90 12.76
C ASP A 174 20.11 6.26 12.42
N GLN A 175 19.35 6.30 11.33
CA GLN A 175 18.57 7.50 10.93
C GLN A 175 17.45 7.81 11.93
N ASN A 176 17.27 6.99 12.96
CA ASN A 176 16.26 7.18 14.01
C ASN A 176 16.67 8.16 15.13
N GLN A 177 17.88 8.75 15.07
CA GLN A 177 18.26 9.82 15.99
C GLN A 177 18.19 11.19 15.31
N THR A 178 17.04 11.55 14.75
CA THR A 178 16.70 12.93 14.42
C THR A 178 16.48 13.73 15.71
N PHE A 179 17.58 14.09 16.37
CA PHE A 179 17.55 15.14 17.37
C PHE A 179 17.73 16.46 16.63
N LEU A 180 16.64 17.23 16.52
CA LEU A 180 16.62 18.58 15.95
C LEU A 180 17.81 19.40 16.50
N GLY A 181 18.83 19.63 15.68
CA GLY A 181 19.96 20.51 16.00
C GLY A 181 21.36 19.95 15.81
N ARG A 182 21.57 18.68 15.40
CA ARG A 182 22.90 18.08 15.25
C ARG A 182 23.25 17.58 13.85
N ASP A 183 22.42 17.88 12.86
CA ASP A 183 22.45 17.27 11.51
C ASP A 183 23.35 17.96 10.48
N LEU A 184 24.21 18.89 10.89
CA LEU A 184 25.10 19.61 9.96
C LEU A 184 26.52 19.02 9.91
N GLY A 185 26.67 17.67 9.96
CA GLY A 185 28.03 17.11 9.88
C GLY A 185 28.19 15.61 10.07
N GLN A 186 27.12 14.81 10.12
CA GLN A 186 27.29 13.35 10.20
C GLN A 186 27.62 12.79 8.82
N GLY A 187 28.90 12.56 8.57
CA GLY A 187 29.38 11.76 7.44
C GLY A 187 28.75 10.35 7.48
N ARG A 188 28.67 9.70 6.34
CA ARG A 188 28.07 8.37 6.12
C ARG A 188 28.62 7.25 7.01
N GLY A 189 29.61 7.49 7.86
CA GLY A 189 30.26 6.49 8.72
C GLY A 189 31.10 5.44 8.00
N TYR A 190 31.25 5.55 6.66
CA TYR A 190 32.06 4.67 5.83
C TYR A 190 32.68 5.46 4.66
N SER A 191 33.75 4.88 4.05
CA SER A 191 34.52 5.54 2.97
C SER A 191 33.72 5.63 1.67
N GLU A 192 34.14 6.51 0.74
CA GLU A 192 33.55 6.61 -0.61
C GLU A 192 33.72 5.28 -1.41
N GLU A 193 34.77 4.53 -1.15
CA GLU A 193 34.99 3.22 -1.74
C GLU A 193 33.91 2.23 -1.31
N VAL A 194 33.60 2.17 -0.01
CA VAL A 194 32.52 1.34 0.53
C VAL A 194 31.17 1.82 0.02
N ALA A 195 30.95 3.14 -0.12
CA ALA A 195 29.71 3.67 -0.70
C ALA A 195 29.51 3.19 -2.15
N SER A 196 30.56 3.25 -2.95
CA SER A 196 30.53 2.74 -4.33
C SER A 196 30.23 1.25 -4.40
N GLU A 197 30.82 0.45 -3.49
CA GLU A 197 30.57 -0.99 -3.44
C GLU A 197 29.14 -1.31 -3.00
N ILE A 198 28.57 -0.56 -2.05
CA ILE A 198 27.14 -0.64 -1.66
C ILE A 198 26.24 -0.39 -2.86
N ASP A 199 26.51 0.66 -3.64
CA ASP A 199 25.72 1.00 -4.83
C ASP A 199 25.84 -0.07 -5.92
N HIS A 200 26.99 -0.71 -6.09
CA HIS A 200 27.17 -1.85 -7.00
C HIS A 200 26.36 -3.07 -6.53
N GLU A 201 26.48 -3.46 -5.26
CA GLU A 201 25.73 -4.60 -4.71
C GLU A 201 24.22 -4.41 -4.82
N ILE A 202 23.71 -3.20 -4.54
CA ILE A 202 22.27 -2.89 -4.68
C ILE A 202 21.83 -3.08 -6.13
N ARG A 203 22.62 -2.56 -7.08
CA ARG A 203 22.33 -2.71 -8.50
C ARG A 203 22.34 -4.17 -8.93
N ASP A 204 23.37 -4.91 -8.56
CA ASP A 204 23.51 -6.32 -8.90
C ASP A 204 22.30 -7.13 -8.38
N ILE A 205 21.87 -6.91 -7.14
CA ILE A 205 20.68 -7.56 -6.55
C ILE A 205 19.40 -7.25 -7.36
N VAL A 206 19.21 -5.98 -7.74
CA VAL A 206 18.02 -5.55 -8.49
C VAL A 206 18.07 -6.10 -9.91
N ASP A 207 19.24 -6.07 -10.59
CA ASP A 207 19.41 -6.59 -11.95
C ASP A 207 19.22 -8.11 -11.99
N GLU A 208 19.77 -8.87 -11.03
CA GLU A 208 19.55 -10.31 -10.92
C GLU A 208 18.05 -10.64 -10.70
N ALA A 209 17.37 -9.89 -9.85
CA ALA A 209 15.94 -10.07 -9.61
C ALA A 209 15.12 -9.73 -10.85
N TYR A 210 15.50 -8.68 -11.59
CA TYR A 210 14.86 -8.28 -12.84
C TYR A 210 14.96 -9.39 -13.90
N GLU A 211 16.15 -9.96 -14.10
CA GLU A 211 16.35 -11.06 -15.04
C GLU A 211 15.63 -12.35 -14.59
N ALA A 212 15.53 -12.59 -13.29
CA ALA A 212 14.74 -13.71 -12.76
C ALA A 212 13.24 -13.51 -13.04
N ALA A 213 12.68 -12.32 -12.79
CA ALA A 213 11.30 -11.99 -13.12
C ALA A 213 11.03 -12.12 -14.62
N ARG A 214 11.96 -11.62 -15.46
CA ARG A 214 11.88 -11.73 -16.92
C ARG A 214 11.84 -13.17 -17.41
N ARG A 215 12.70 -14.03 -16.85
CA ARG A 215 12.71 -15.46 -17.18
C ARG A 215 11.39 -16.11 -16.81
N ILE A 216 10.90 -15.92 -15.59
CA ILE A 216 9.60 -16.45 -15.12
C ILE A 216 8.47 -16.03 -16.06
N LEU A 217 8.34 -14.74 -16.34
CA LEU A 217 7.26 -14.24 -17.20
C LEU A 217 7.39 -14.68 -18.65
N SER A 218 8.61 -14.81 -19.19
CA SER A 218 8.82 -15.31 -20.56
C SER A 218 8.46 -16.78 -20.71
N GLU A 219 8.70 -17.60 -19.68
CA GLU A 219 8.31 -19.02 -19.64
C GLU A 219 6.80 -19.21 -19.50
N HIS A 220 6.08 -18.22 -18.93
CA HIS A 220 4.66 -18.26 -18.61
C HIS A 220 3.82 -17.18 -19.32
N LEU A 221 4.24 -16.79 -20.53
CA LEU A 221 3.51 -15.82 -21.34
C LEU A 221 2.07 -16.23 -21.65
N PRO A 222 1.75 -17.51 -21.98
CA PRO A 222 0.36 -17.91 -22.20
C PRO A 222 -0.55 -17.69 -20.97
N GLU A 223 -0.03 -18.00 -19.77
CA GLU A 223 -0.73 -17.80 -18.51
C GLU A 223 -0.93 -16.30 -18.23
N LEU A 224 0.08 -15.48 -18.51
CA LEU A 224 0.00 -14.03 -18.38
C LEU A 224 -1.09 -13.43 -19.30
N HIS A 225 -1.17 -13.89 -20.54
CA HIS A 225 -2.22 -13.45 -21.46
C HIS A 225 -3.62 -13.86 -21.01
N LYS A 226 -3.79 -15.11 -20.52
CA LYS A 226 -5.06 -15.59 -19.98
C LYS A 226 -5.48 -14.79 -18.74
N LEU A 227 -4.54 -14.55 -17.83
CA LEU A 227 -4.78 -13.79 -16.62
C LEU A 227 -5.18 -12.34 -16.93
N ALA A 228 -4.45 -11.67 -17.81
CA ALA A 228 -4.76 -10.30 -18.23
C ALA A 228 -6.13 -10.21 -18.91
N ALA A 229 -6.48 -11.16 -19.79
CA ALA A 229 -7.78 -11.22 -20.43
C ALA A 229 -8.92 -11.41 -19.39
N ALA A 230 -8.72 -12.28 -18.41
CA ALA A 230 -9.68 -12.50 -17.33
C ALA A 230 -9.83 -11.24 -16.44
N LEU A 231 -8.73 -10.54 -16.14
CA LEU A 231 -8.76 -9.29 -15.38
C LEU A 231 -9.48 -8.17 -16.15
N ILE A 232 -9.24 -8.02 -17.45
CA ILE A 232 -9.94 -7.03 -18.27
C ILE A 232 -11.45 -7.28 -18.28
N GLN A 233 -11.87 -8.55 -18.32
CA GLN A 233 -13.27 -8.93 -18.35
C GLN A 233 -13.96 -8.84 -17.00
N ARG A 234 -13.29 -9.25 -15.89
CA ARG A 234 -13.88 -9.41 -14.56
C ARG A 234 -13.53 -8.28 -13.60
N GLU A 235 -12.52 -7.49 -13.92
CA GLU A 235 -11.94 -6.40 -13.12
C GLU A 235 -11.33 -6.84 -11.78
N LYS A 236 -11.78 -7.98 -11.24
CA LYS A 236 -11.26 -8.60 -10.00
C LYS A 236 -11.19 -10.11 -10.18
N LEU A 237 -10.16 -10.72 -9.59
CA LEU A 237 -10.02 -12.17 -9.49
C LEU A 237 -9.63 -12.54 -8.06
N SER A 238 -10.27 -13.57 -7.53
CA SER A 238 -9.88 -14.19 -6.26
C SER A 238 -8.63 -15.05 -6.44
N GLY A 239 -7.95 -15.35 -5.33
CA GLY A 239 -6.80 -16.27 -5.35
C GLY A 239 -7.14 -17.68 -5.85
N GLU A 240 -8.38 -18.14 -5.67
CA GLU A 240 -8.84 -19.43 -6.20
C GLU A 240 -9.00 -19.39 -7.72
N GLU A 241 -9.61 -18.33 -8.26
CA GLU A 241 -9.73 -18.12 -9.71
C GLU A 241 -8.35 -17.97 -10.36
N PHE A 242 -7.44 -17.21 -9.74
CA PHE A 242 -6.07 -17.09 -10.20
C PHE A 242 -5.38 -18.45 -10.26
N ARG A 243 -5.47 -19.25 -9.19
CA ARG A 243 -4.89 -20.60 -9.16
C ARG A 243 -5.47 -21.50 -10.25
N THR A 244 -6.78 -21.43 -10.48
CA THR A 244 -7.45 -22.17 -11.56
C THR A 244 -6.85 -21.85 -12.93
N ILE A 245 -6.54 -20.55 -13.21
CA ILE A 245 -5.88 -20.12 -14.44
C ILE A 245 -4.48 -20.72 -14.54
N MET A 246 -3.71 -20.66 -13.44
CA MET A 246 -2.32 -21.17 -13.39
C MET A 246 -2.25 -22.68 -13.56
N GLU A 247 -3.25 -23.42 -13.09
CA GLU A 247 -3.38 -24.87 -13.25
C GLU A 247 -3.97 -25.28 -14.62
N GLY A 248 -4.24 -24.31 -15.52
CA GLY A 248 -4.76 -24.54 -16.86
C GLY A 248 -6.28 -24.78 -16.93
N GLY A 249 -7.01 -24.54 -15.82
CA GLY A 249 -8.47 -24.64 -15.76
C GLY A 249 -9.16 -23.47 -16.47
N GLU A 250 -10.48 -23.62 -16.60
CA GLU A 250 -11.38 -22.58 -17.11
C GLU A 250 -12.14 -21.94 -15.95
N LEU A 251 -12.28 -20.63 -16.00
CA LEU A 251 -13.08 -19.90 -15.02
C LEU A 251 -14.58 -20.14 -15.28
N PRO A 252 -15.42 -20.24 -14.22
CA PRO A 252 -16.86 -20.29 -14.40
C PRO A 252 -17.32 -19.02 -15.15
N PRO A 253 -18.40 -19.12 -15.97
CA PRO A 253 -18.95 -17.94 -16.63
C PRO A 253 -19.32 -16.88 -15.59
N LEU A 254 -19.16 -15.60 -15.97
CA LEU A 254 -19.66 -14.49 -15.14
C LEU A 254 -21.13 -14.74 -14.90
N GLU A 255 -21.56 -14.82 -13.64
CA GLU A 255 -22.98 -14.73 -13.33
C GLU A 255 -23.42 -13.36 -13.88
N ALA A 256 -24.17 -13.38 -15.00
CA ALA A 256 -24.86 -12.20 -15.49
C ALA A 256 -25.66 -11.68 -14.29
N ASP A 257 -25.53 -10.38 -13.97
CA ASP A 257 -26.23 -9.70 -12.89
C ASP A 257 -27.61 -10.31 -12.69
N ALA A 258 -27.75 -11.15 -11.68
CA ALA A 258 -29.06 -11.66 -11.31
C ALA A 258 -29.89 -10.43 -10.94
N PRO A 259 -31.02 -10.14 -11.63
CA PRO A 259 -31.84 -9.00 -11.28
C PRO A 259 -32.16 -9.11 -9.79
N ALA A 260 -31.90 -8.02 -9.07
CA ALA A 260 -32.18 -7.93 -7.64
C ALA A 260 -33.56 -8.53 -7.37
N ALA A 261 -33.62 -9.58 -6.54
CA ALA A 261 -34.88 -10.21 -6.18
C ALA A 261 -35.85 -9.10 -5.76
N PRO A 262 -37.10 -9.13 -6.25
CA PRO A 262 -38.07 -8.08 -5.92
C PRO A 262 -38.19 -7.99 -4.40
N ALA A 263 -38.06 -6.79 -3.87
CA ALA A 263 -38.28 -6.52 -2.47
C ALA A 263 -39.64 -7.09 -2.07
N GLU A 264 -39.67 -8.05 -1.16
CA GLU A 264 -40.91 -8.50 -0.54
C GLU A 264 -41.55 -7.25 0.11
N THR A 265 -42.64 -6.85 -0.48
CA THR A 265 -43.54 -5.82 0.05
C THR A 265 -44.17 -6.37 1.33
N ASN A 266 -43.56 -6.13 2.46
CA ASN A 266 -44.24 -6.24 3.74
C ASN A 266 -45.19 -5.06 3.87
N ALA A 267 -46.51 -5.42 3.91
CA ALA A 267 -47.61 -4.54 4.20
C ALA A 267 -47.43 -3.82 5.56
N PRO A 268 -48.04 -2.63 5.74
CA PRO A 268 -47.79 -1.80 6.91
C PRO A 268 -48.52 -2.39 8.13
N ALA A 269 -47.78 -2.62 9.21
CA ALA A 269 -48.36 -2.84 10.53
C ALA A 269 -48.49 -1.48 11.24
N GLU A 270 -49.67 -1.28 11.79
CA GLU A 270 -50.17 -0.08 12.46
C GLU A 270 -49.27 0.45 13.60
N ASN A 271 -49.27 1.78 13.67
CA ASN A 271 -49.09 2.67 14.80
C ASN A 271 -48.88 2.07 16.19
N THR A 272 -47.77 2.52 16.82
CA THR A 272 -47.87 3.05 18.20
C THR A 272 -46.93 4.26 18.31
N GLU A 273 -47.55 5.40 18.62
CA GLU A 273 -46.96 6.64 19.12
C GLU A 273 -46.24 6.35 20.44
N GLU A 274 -44.94 6.47 20.47
CA GLU A 274 -44.15 6.79 21.66
C GLU A 274 -42.70 6.92 21.25
N THR A 275 -42.21 8.13 21.12
CA THR A 275 -40.86 8.64 21.38
C THR A 275 -40.59 9.93 20.60
N ALA A 276 -41.22 10.99 21.07
CA ALA A 276 -40.91 12.35 20.62
C ALA A 276 -40.12 13.17 21.68
N GLU A 277 -39.54 12.52 22.68
CA GLU A 277 -38.92 13.25 23.83
C GLU A 277 -37.38 13.05 23.92
N ALA A 278 -36.75 12.31 22.99
CA ALA A 278 -35.31 12.05 23.03
C ALA A 278 -34.48 12.86 22.01
N ALA A 279 -35.11 13.65 21.14
CA ALA A 279 -34.41 14.43 20.12
C ALA A 279 -34.04 15.85 20.53
N GLU A 280 -34.60 16.37 21.62
CA GLU A 280 -34.42 17.77 22.06
C GLU A 280 -33.23 17.96 23.03
N SER A 281 -32.60 16.89 23.50
CA SER A 281 -31.46 16.96 24.42
C SER A 281 -30.08 16.85 23.74
N ALA A 282 -30.02 16.53 22.44
CA ALA A 282 -28.76 16.41 21.72
C ALA A 282 -28.32 17.73 21.03
N GLU A 283 -29.26 18.61 20.73
CA GLU A 283 -28.97 19.87 20.02
C GLU A 283 -28.46 20.99 20.94
N ASN A 284 -28.59 20.84 22.28
CA ASN A 284 -28.12 21.81 23.28
C ASN A 284 -26.70 21.52 23.83
N ALA A 285 -26.07 20.39 23.46
CA ALA A 285 -24.73 20.08 23.90
C ALA A 285 -23.64 20.57 22.89
N GLU A 286 -24.00 20.75 21.62
CA GLU A 286 -23.05 21.18 20.57
C GLU A 286 -22.88 22.72 20.53
N ALA A 287 -23.79 23.47 21.11
CA ALA A 287 -23.71 24.93 21.19
C ALA A 287 -22.87 25.46 22.38
N ALA A 288 -22.55 24.62 23.35
CA ALA A 288 -21.73 25.00 24.51
C ALA A 288 -20.21 24.81 24.29
N GLU A 289 -19.80 23.92 23.38
CA GLU A 289 -18.40 23.63 23.13
C GLU A 289 -17.75 24.59 22.11
N SER A 290 -18.54 25.29 21.30
CA SER A 290 -18.03 26.30 20.35
C SER A 290 -17.85 27.70 20.94
N ALA A 291 -18.24 27.95 22.17
CA ALA A 291 -18.07 29.24 22.85
C ALA A 291 -16.78 29.32 23.68
N GLU A 292 -16.21 28.19 24.10
CA GLU A 292 -15.01 28.16 24.95
C GLU A 292 -13.69 28.21 24.18
N THR A 293 -13.72 27.94 22.87
CA THR A 293 -12.53 28.01 21.99
C THR A 293 -12.29 29.39 21.36
N ALA A 294 -13.23 30.33 21.48
CA ALA A 294 -13.06 31.67 20.92
C ALA A 294 -12.40 32.66 21.90
N GLU A 295 -12.38 32.37 23.20
CA GLU A 295 -11.84 33.30 24.22
C GLU A 295 -10.33 33.10 24.50
N SER A 296 -9.73 32.03 24.01
CA SER A 296 -8.30 31.77 24.19
C SER A 296 -7.40 32.24 23.03
N ALA A 297 -7.95 32.77 21.95
CA ALA A 297 -7.21 33.24 20.77
C ALA A 297 -6.89 34.74 20.77
N GLU A 298 -7.49 35.55 21.67
CA GLU A 298 -7.36 37.00 21.67
C GLU A 298 -6.28 37.54 22.64
N ALA A 299 -5.57 36.70 23.38
CA ALA A 299 -4.56 37.10 24.36
C ALA A 299 -3.09 36.98 23.90
N ALA A 300 -2.81 36.66 22.64
CA ALA A 300 -1.43 36.40 22.15
C ALA A 300 -0.86 37.45 21.17
N GLU A 301 -1.55 38.58 20.94
CA GLU A 301 -1.11 39.57 19.94
C GLU A 301 -0.80 40.95 20.55
N SER A 302 0.19 41.03 21.44
CA SER A 302 0.82 42.31 21.80
C SER A 302 2.18 42.14 22.45
N VAL A 303 3.22 41.76 21.67
CA VAL A 303 4.62 42.16 22.00
C VAL A 303 5.36 42.43 20.70
N GLN A 304 5.60 43.72 20.39
CA GLN A 304 6.53 44.17 19.36
C GLN A 304 7.97 44.13 19.89
N PRO A 305 8.95 43.70 19.09
CA PRO A 305 10.38 43.84 19.45
C PRO A 305 10.89 45.21 19.05
N GLY A 306 11.54 45.89 20.00
CA GLY A 306 12.21 47.18 19.82
C GLY A 306 13.48 47.07 18.99
N GLU A 307 13.64 48.08 18.16
CA GLU A 307 14.86 48.39 17.39
C GLU A 307 16.03 48.69 18.33
N THR A 308 17.22 48.13 18.03
CA THR A 308 18.50 48.68 18.50
C THR A 308 19.46 48.81 17.31
N GLU A 309 19.86 50.06 17.10
CA GLU A 309 20.85 50.51 16.11
C GLU A 309 22.25 49.84 16.29
N PRO A 310 23.04 49.78 15.23
CA PRO A 310 24.42 49.27 15.30
C PRO A 310 25.41 50.39 15.65
N ALA A 311 26.27 50.12 16.62
CA ALA A 311 27.44 50.95 16.93
C ALA A 311 28.63 50.52 16.07
N SER A 312 29.17 51.46 15.35
CA SER A 312 30.43 51.44 14.65
C SER A 312 31.62 51.50 15.63
N THR A 313 32.64 50.67 15.46
CA THR A 313 34.01 51.03 15.80
C THR A 313 34.98 50.35 14.85
N ASP A 314 35.69 51.22 14.10
CA ASP A 314 36.97 50.96 13.47
C ASP A 314 37.98 50.49 14.53
N ASP A 315 38.84 49.55 14.19
CA ASP A 315 40.29 49.63 14.55
C ASP A 315 41.04 48.53 13.73
N GLU A 316 41.88 49.04 12.82
CA GLU A 316 43.10 48.35 12.35
C GLU A 316 44.19 48.48 13.41
N PRO A 317 45.13 47.53 13.55
CA PRO A 317 46.48 47.86 13.24
C PRO A 317 47.31 46.77 12.52
N LYS A 318 48.19 47.32 11.71
CA LYS A 318 49.39 46.85 11.03
C LYS A 318 50.29 45.92 11.85
N GLY A 319 51.04 45.10 11.12
CA GLY A 319 52.47 44.80 11.24
C GLY A 319 52.81 43.46 11.95
N GLU A 320 53.42 42.60 11.30
CA GLU A 320 54.75 42.07 10.96
C GLU A 320 54.59 40.64 10.37
#